data_dedcde511fb5387a27a34add914237cc
#
_entry.id   dedcde511fb5387a27a34add914237cc
#
_cell.length_a   1.000
_cell.length_b   1.000
_cell.length_c   1.000
_cell.angle_alpha   90.00
_cell.angle_beta   90.00
_cell.angle_gamma   90.00
#
_symmetry.space_group_name_H-M   'P 1'
#
loop_
_entity.id
_entity.type
_entity.pdbx_description
1 polymer ?
#
loop_
_entity_poly.entity_id
_entity_poly.type
_entity_poly.pdbx_seq_one_letter_code
_entity_poly.pdbx_strand_id
1 'polypeptide(L)'
;SKTGDITSIGRGGSDATAVAIAKIFQTDSCEIYTDVDGVYSSDPNKIPLAKKIDKISYEEMLELSSLGAKVMQSSAVQAAMIGDVPIQVKSTFTERKGTEIINQENIDYTKAVTGVAYSKDDAKITLLGVEDKPGVAADVFEPLSKNQINVDMVIQNISTDGKKTDLTFTTKRQDCKNAISLIKSNKKIKYEKVYLNDKVSKISIVGAGMVATPGITYKMFRSLAEENINMLAISTSEIKISVIIDE
;
A
#
# COMPACT_ATOMS: atom_id res chain seq x y z
N SER A 1 5.74 15.39 -27.25
CA SER A 1 6.61 14.30 -27.77
C SER A 1 7.63 14.84 -28.76
N LYS A 2 8.68 14.07 -29.07
CA LYS A 2 9.66 14.46 -30.14
C LYS A 2 9.01 14.54 -31.52
N THR A 3 7.85 13.92 -31.70
CA THR A 3 7.07 13.90 -32.94
C THR A 3 5.97 14.98 -33.00
N GLY A 4 5.83 15.81 -31.96
CA GLY A 4 4.75 16.81 -31.85
C GLY A 4 3.42 16.27 -31.34
N ASP A 5 3.30 14.94 -31.10
CA ASP A 5 2.07 14.35 -30.60
C ASP A 5 1.77 14.77 -29.16
N ILE A 6 0.51 14.93 -28.83
CA ILE A 6 0.04 15.14 -27.46
C ILE A 6 0.24 13.83 -26.67
N THR A 7 1.00 13.91 -25.59
CA THR A 7 1.26 12.77 -24.71
C THR A 7 0.86 13.10 -23.28
N SER A 8 0.43 12.09 -22.51
CA SER A 8 0.19 12.22 -21.07
C SER A 8 1.30 11.52 -20.28
N ILE A 9 1.55 12.01 -19.06
CA ILE A 9 2.54 11.40 -18.14
C ILE A 9 1.95 10.15 -17.47
N GLY A 10 0.72 9.79 -17.81
CA GLY A 10 0.00 8.68 -17.21
C GLY A 10 -0.96 9.14 -16.10
N ARG A 11 -1.52 8.17 -15.38
CA ARG A 11 -2.50 8.43 -14.32
C ARG A 11 -1.85 9.19 -13.16
N GLY A 12 -2.48 10.29 -12.72
CA GLY A 12 -1.93 11.17 -11.67
C GLY A 12 -0.76 12.05 -12.11
N GLY A 13 -0.46 12.09 -13.41
CA GLY A 13 0.60 12.92 -13.95
C GLY A 13 0.36 14.42 -13.74
N SER A 14 -0.90 14.87 -13.72
CA SER A 14 -1.26 16.27 -13.41
C SER A 14 -0.87 16.66 -11.99
N ASP A 15 -1.17 15.81 -11.00
CA ASP A 15 -0.87 16.06 -9.60
C ASP A 15 0.66 16.10 -9.37
N ALA A 16 1.38 15.13 -9.94
CA ALA A 16 2.84 15.10 -9.87
C ALA A 16 3.48 16.33 -10.55
N THR A 17 2.90 16.78 -11.66
CA THR A 17 3.36 18.00 -12.36
C THR A 17 3.11 19.25 -11.53
N ALA A 18 1.94 19.38 -10.92
CA ALA A 18 1.61 20.51 -10.04
C ALA A 18 2.60 20.61 -8.87
N VAL A 19 2.89 19.47 -8.21
CA VAL A 19 3.88 19.41 -7.13
C VAL A 19 5.29 19.77 -7.61
N ALA A 20 5.70 19.27 -8.79
CA ALA A 20 7.01 19.59 -9.35
C ALA A 20 7.15 21.10 -9.66
N ILE A 21 6.09 21.71 -10.17
CA ILE A 21 6.04 23.16 -10.43
C ILE A 21 6.12 23.93 -9.10
N ALA A 22 5.33 23.53 -8.09
CA ALA A 22 5.34 24.15 -6.77
C ALA A 22 6.74 24.11 -6.14
N LYS A 23 7.45 22.98 -6.27
CA LYS A 23 8.85 22.85 -5.82
C LYS A 23 9.79 23.82 -6.53
N ILE A 24 9.69 23.92 -7.87
CA ILE A 24 10.56 24.80 -8.68
C ILE A 24 10.35 26.27 -8.29
N PHE A 25 9.10 26.66 -8.06
CA PHE A 25 8.77 28.04 -7.69
C PHE A 25 8.87 28.30 -6.17
N GLN A 26 9.23 27.30 -5.38
CA GLN A 26 9.35 27.39 -3.91
C GLN A 26 8.09 28.00 -3.26
N THR A 27 6.92 27.50 -3.67
CA THR A 27 5.64 27.98 -3.13
C THR A 27 5.40 27.41 -1.73
N ASP A 28 4.60 28.12 -0.93
CA ASP A 28 4.26 27.69 0.44
C ASP A 28 3.42 26.40 0.47
N SER A 29 2.64 26.13 -0.58
CA SER A 29 1.84 24.90 -0.72
C SER A 29 1.41 24.64 -2.16
N CYS A 30 0.98 23.41 -2.43
CA CYS A 30 0.35 23.00 -3.68
C CYS A 30 -1.11 22.60 -3.41
N GLU A 31 -2.07 23.29 -3.99
CA GLU A 31 -3.49 22.95 -3.85
C GLU A 31 -3.94 22.02 -4.97
N ILE A 32 -4.52 20.86 -4.58
CA ILE A 32 -5.10 19.88 -5.50
C ILE A 32 -6.61 19.87 -5.31
N TYR A 33 -7.31 20.31 -6.33
CA TYR A 33 -8.77 20.31 -6.35
C TYR A 33 -9.29 19.03 -7.01
N THR A 34 -10.19 18.34 -6.29
CA THR A 34 -10.77 17.05 -6.68
C THR A 34 -12.27 17.01 -6.40
N ASP A 35 -12.91 15.87 -6.64
CA ASP A 35 -14.34 15.63 -6.40
C ASP A 35 -14.68 15.33 -4.93
N VAL A 36 -13.67 15.18 -4.07
CA VAL A 36 -13.84 14.99 -2.61
C VAL A 36 -13.27 16.18 -1.84
N ASP A 37 -13.75 16.41 -0.63
CA ASP A 37 -13.35 17.54 0.21
C ASP A 37 -12.16 17.25 1.14
N GLY A 38 -11.37 16.24 0.80
CA GLY A 38 -10.15 15.85 1.50
C GLY A 38 -9.94 14.35 1.56
N VAL A 39 -8.95 13.94 2.36
CA VAL A 39 -8.64 12.54 2.64
C VAL A 39 -9.47 12.07 3.84
N TYR A 40 -10.04 10.88 3.74
CA TYR A 40 -10.86 10.29 4.79
C TYR A 40 -10.16 9.09 5.44
N SER A 41 -10.53 8.81 6.67
CA SER A 41 -10.00 7.66 7.43
C SER A 41 -10.35 6.29 6.80
N SER A 42 -11.30 6.25 5.88
CA SER A 42 -11.64 5.15 4.98
C SER A 42 -12.50 5.69 3.83
N ASP A 43 -12.88 4.84 2.88
CA ASP A 43 -13.79 5.24 1.79
C ASP A 43 -15.19 5.61 2.34
N PRO A 44 -15.60 6.88 2.31
CA PRO A 44 -16.86 7.32 2.91
C PRO A 44 -18.10 6.77 2.18
N ASN A 45 -17.95 6.35 0.90
CA ASN A 45 -19.04 5.75 0.14
C ASN A 45 -19.37 4.33 0.62
N LYS A 46 -18.43 3.68 1.31
CA LYS A 46 -18.57 2.31 1.81
C LYS A 46 -18.67 2.26 3.33
N ILE A 47 -17.99 3.18 3.99
CA ILE A 47 -17.94 3.27 5.45
C ILE A 47 -18.51 4.63 5.87
N PRO A 48 -19.81 4.72 6.17
CA PRO A 48 -20.46 6.00 6.53
C PRO A 48 -19.87 6.67 7.76
N LEU A 49 -19.18 5.90 8.63
CA LEU A 49 -18.49 6.40 9.82
C LEU A 49 -17.09 6.96 9.52
N ALA A 50 -16.61 6.89 8.26
CA ALA A 50 -15.32 7.46 7.88
C ALA A 50 -15.30 8.97 8.18
N LYS A 51 -14.22 9.40 8.82
CA LYS A 51 -14.02 10.80 9.20
C LYS A 51 -12.97 11.44 8.30
N LYS A 52 -13.22 12.69 7.93
CA LYS A 52 -12.20 13.46 7.22
C LYS A 52 -11.00 13.70 8.12
N ILE A 53 -9.81 13.62 7.54
CA ILE A 53 -8.54 13.85 8.19
C ILE A 53 -8.13 15.30 7.90
N ASP A 54 -7.83 16.07 8.94
CA ASP A 54 -7.42 17.47 8.76
C ASP A 54 -5.96 17.57 8.32
N LYS A 55 -5.09 16.76 8.93
CA LYS A 55 -3.66 16.67 8.60
C LYS A 55 -3.21 15.23 8.54
N ILE A 56 -2.35 14.91 7.57
CA ILE A 56 -1.76 13.57 7.39
C ILE A 56 -0.32 13.72 6.94
N SER A 57 0.57 12.82 7.36
CA SER A 57 1.95 12.84 6.89
C SER A 57 2.09 12.32 5.47
N TYR A 58 3.20 12.67 4.81
CA TYR A 58 3.52 12.12 3.50
C TYR A 58 3.59 10.59 3.54
N GLU A 59 4.20 10.03 4.59
CA GLU A 59 4.38 8.59 4.78
C GLU A 59 3.02 7.88 4.92
N GLU A 60 2.14 8.39 5.79
CA GLU A 60 0.79 7.84 5.96
C GLU A 60 -0.03 7.94 4.67
N MET A 61 0.08 9.08 3.96
CA MET A 61 -0.62 9.27 2.69
C MET A 61 -0.10 8.34 1.60
N LEU A 62 1.22 8.10 1.52
CA LEU A 62 1.82 7.11 0.62
C LEU A 62 1.27 5.71 0.90
N GLU A 63 1.21 5.32 2.17
CA GLU A 63 0.65 4.02 2.56
C GLU A 63 -0.83 3.91 2.17
N LEU A 64 -1.67 4.90 2.51
CA LEU A 64 -3.09 4.90 2.15
C LEU A 64 -3.30 4.86 0.63
N SER A 65 -2.52 5.64 -0.14
CA SER A 65 -2.62 5.66 -1.61
C SER A 65 -2.24 4.31 -2.22
N SER A 66 -1.19 3.67 -1.70
CA SER A 66 -0.74 2.35 -2.18
C SER A 66 -1.75 1.25 -1.91
N LEU A 67 -2.55 1.42 -0.85
CA LEU A 67 -3.56 0.47 -0.38
C LEU A 67 -4.95 0.67 -1.00
N GLY A 68 -5.11 1.69 -1.87
CA GLY A 68 -6.33 1.89 -2.63
C GLY A 68 -7.15 3.12 -2.26
N ALA A 69 -6.66 3.99 -1.38
CA ALA A 69 -7.23 5.33 -1.20
C ALA A 69 -6.92 6.17 -2.45
N LYS A 70 -7.92 6.34 -3.33
CA LYS A 70 -7.75 6.89 -4.69
C LYS A 70 -7.72 8.42 -4.75
N VAL A 71 -7.64 9.12 -3.63
CA VAL A 71 -7.71 10.58 -3.57
C VAL A 71 -6.46 11.23 -4.18
N MET A 72 -5.27 10.67 -3.88
CA MET A 72 -3.99 11.15 -4.40
C MET A 72 -3.21 10.01 -5.02
N GLN A 73 -2.45 10.29 -6.06
CA GLN A 73 -1.53 9.30 -6.63
C GLN A 73 -0.23 9.26 -5.81
N SER A 74 0.26 8.06 -5.51
CA SER A 74 1.48 7.87 -4.71
C SER A 74 2.70 8.61 -5.29
N SER A 75 2.80 8.72 -6.63
CA SER A 75 3.89 9.45 -7.29
C SER A 75 3.87 10.96 -6.98
N ALA A 76 2.69 11.56 -6.86
CA ALA A 76 2.57 12.97 -6.50
C ALA A 76 2.94 13.20 -5.02
N VAL A 77 2.49 12.32 -4.13
CA VAL A 77 2.83 12.37 -2.71
C VAL A 77 4.34 12.16 -2.50
N GLN A 78 4.94 11.21 -3.23
CA GLN A 78 6.39 10.98 -3.19
C GLN A 78 7.18 12.20 -3.67
N ALA A 79 6.73 12.86 -4.75
CA ALA A 79 7.37 14.06 -5.25
C ALA A 79 7.27 15.21 -4.22
N ALA A 80 6.13 15.34 -3.54
CA ALA A 80 5.91 16.32 -2.49
C ALA A 80 6.81 16.07 -1.27
N MET A 81 6.91 14.83 -0.83
CA MET A 81 7.78 14.41 0.27
C MET A 81 9.25 14.71 -0.02
N ILE A 82 9.75 14.35 -1.23
CA ILE A 82 11.14 14.65 -1.64
C ILE A 82 11.38 16.15 -1.77
N GLY A 83 10.33 16.90 -2.13
CA GLY A 83 10.39 18.34 -2.33
C GLY A 83 10.13 19.17 -1.09
N ASP A 84 9.66 18.54 -0.02
CA ASP A 84 9.09 19.19 1.16
C ASP A 84 8.02 20.23 0.80
N VAL A 85 7.13 19.87 -0.14
CA VAL A 85 6.04 20.72 -0.63
C VAL A 85 4.74 20.32 0.05
N PRO A 86 4.18 21.14 0.95
CA PRO A 86 2.87 20.89 1.54
C PRO A 86 1.79 20.79 0.45
N ILE A 87 0.94 19.76 0.52
CA ILE A 87 -0.20 19.63 -0.37
C ILE A 87 -1.48 19.91 0.41
N GLN A 88 -2.39 20.64 -0.19
CA GLN A 88 -3.76 20.81 0.31
C GLN A 88 -4.73 20.13 -0.68
N VAL A 89 -5.41 19.09 -0.22
CA VAL A 89 -6.45 18.41 -0.98
C VAL A 89 -7.78 19.05 -0.67
N LYS A 90 -8.42 19.65 -1.68
CA LYS A 90 -9.66 20.43 -1.55
C LYS A 90 -10.71 19.96 -2.56
N SER A 91 -11.97 20.24 -2.26
CA SER A 91 -13.06 20.00 -3.22
C SER A 91 -13.15 21.13 -4.25
N THR A 92 -13.38 20.75 -5.51
CA THR A 92 -13.76 21.69 -6.57
C THR A 92 -15.16 22.30 -6.34
N PHE A 93 -16.00 21.63 -5.55
CA PHE A 93 -17.42 21.96 -5.42
C PHE A 93 -17.80 22.66 -4.12
N THR A 94 -16.89 22.70 -3.14
CA THR A 94 -17.16 23.30 -1.82
C THR A 94 -15.96 24.09 -1.32
N GLU A 95 -16.20 25.10 -0.50
CA GLU A 95 -15.14 25.90 0.15
C GLU A 95 -14.72 25.33 1.51
N ARG A 96 -15.04 24.07 1.79
CA ARG A 96 -14.65 23.44 3.05
C ARG A 96 -13.14 23.32 3.16
N LYS A 97 -12.64 23.44 4.38
CA LYS A 97 -11.23 23.13 4.68
C LYS A 97 -10.94 21.70 4.26
N GLY A 98 -9.94 21.53 3.41
CA GLY A 98 -9.48 20.24 2.91
C GLY A 98 -8.61 19.47 3.90
N THR A 99 -7.79 18.57 3.39
CA THR A 99 -6.75 17.85 4.12
C THR A 99 -5.38 18.41 3.77
N GLU A 100 -4.56 18.68 4.77
CA GLU A 100 -3.17 19.06 4.61
C GLU A 100 -2.28 17.80 4.65
N ILE A 101 -1.46 17.59 3.61
CA ILE A 101 -0.44 16.52 3.55
C ILE A 101 0.90 17.22 3.76
N ILE A 102 1.56 16.92 4.87
CA ILE A 102 2.74 17.66 5.35
C ILE A 102 3.76 16.70 5.99
N ASN A 103 4.92 17.24 6.36
CA ASN A 103 5.93 16.48 7.09
C ASN A 103 5.37 16.01 8.45
N GLN A 104 5.71 14.78 8.84
CA GLN A 104 5.30 14.15 10.09
C GLN A 104 5.62 14.99 11.33
N GLU A 105 6.73 15.70 11.35
CA GLU A 105 7.15 16.55 12.47
C GLU A 105 6.17 17.69 12.78
N ASN A 106 5.33 18.05 11.81
CA ASN A 106 4.35 19.12 11.94
C ASN A 106 2.94 18.63 12.32
N ILE A 107 2.81 17.36 12.73
CA ILE A 107 1.53 16.74 13.10
C ILE A 107 1.53 16.36 14.58
N ASP A 108 0.50 16.82 15.29
CA ASP A 108 0.22 16.34 16.63
C ASP A 108 -0.67 15.10 16.57
N TYR A 109 -0.08 13.94 16.86
CA TYR A 109 -0.76 12.64 16.77
C TYR A 109 -1.61 12.40 18.03
N THR A 110 -2.86 12.83 17.99
CA THR A 110 -3.84 12.52 19.05
C THR A 110 -4.44 11.12 18.92
N LYS A 111 -4.23 10.44 17.78
CA LYS A 111 -4.74 9.11 17.48
C LYS A 111 -3.63 8.19 17.00
N ALA A 112 -3.68 6.94 17.43
CA ALA A 112 -2.73 5.93 16.99
C ALA A 112 -2.93 5.51 15.53
N VAL A 113 -4.20 5.43 15.07
CA VAL A 113 -4.58 5.03 13.72
C VAL A 113 -5.22 6.22 13.03
N THR A 114 -4.68 6.58 11.88
CA THR A 114 -5.13 7.68 11.03
C THR A 114 -6.14 7.21 10.00
N GLY A 115 -5.91 6.01 9.43
CA GLY A 115 -6.79 5.49 8.40
C GLY A 115 -6.82 3.97 8.31
N VAL A 116 -7.87 3.48 7.65
CA VAL A 116 -8.09 2.08 7.31
C VAL A 116 -8.31 1.99 5.81
N ALA A 117 -7.47 1.25 5.11
CA ALA A 117 -7.61 0.97 3.69
C ALA A 117 -7.85 -0.52 3.46
N TYR A 118 -8.54 -0.84 2.37
CA TYR A 118 -8.74 -2.22 1.94
C TYR A 118 -8.59 -2.35 0.43
N SER A 119 -8.18 -3.53 0.00
CA SER A 119 -8.04 -3.90 -1.41
C SER A 119 -8.60 -5.29 -1.63
N LYS A 120 -9.38 -5.45 -2.71
CA LYS A 120 -9.87 -6.75 -3.21
C LYS A 120 -9.13 -7.21 -4.45
N ASP A 121 -8.08 -6.50 -4.84
CA ASP A 121 -7.32 -6.74 -6.07
C ASP A 121 -5.98 -7.43 -5.79
N ASP A 122 -5.93 -8.22 -4.74
CA ASP A 122 -4.74 -8.94 -4.34
C ASP A 122 -4.95 -10.46 -4.48
N ALA A 123 -3.87 -11.19 -4.73
CA ALA A 123 -3.82 -12.64 -4.74
C ALA A 123 -2.64 -13.11 -3.88
N LYS A 124 -2.85 -14.19 -3.12
CA LYS A 124 -1.84 -14.82 -2.28
C LYS A 124 -1.26 -16.04 -2.99
N ILE A 125 0.06 -16.09 -3.13
CA ILE A 125 0.81 -17.22 -3.69
C ILE A 125 1.70 -17.78 -2.58
N THR A 126 1.67 -19.09 -2.40
CA THR A 126 2.50 -19.79 -1.42
C THR A 126 3.27 -20.91 -2.11
N LEU A 127 4.58 -20.87 -1.99
CA LEU A 127 5.50 -21.93 -2.38
C LEU A 127 5.84 -22.73 -1.13
N LEU A 128 5.48 -24.01 -1.10
CA LEU A 128 5.81 -24.90 0.01
C LEU A 128 7.10 -25.67 -0.28
N GLY A 129 7.87 -25.89 0.77
CA GLY A 129 9.05 -26.74 0.73
C GLY A 129 10.14 -26.22 -0.19
N VAL A 130 10.33 -24.92 -0.25
CA VAL A 130 11.43 -24.30 -0.99
C VAL A 130 12.74 -24.61 -0.26
N GLU A 131 13.80 -24.98 -0.98
CA GLU A 131 15.13 -25.25 -0.41
C GLU A 131 15.66 -24.00 0.33
N ASP A 132 15.94 -24.12 1.63
CA ASP A 132 16.41 -22.97 2.42
C ASP A 132 17.91 -22.78 2.24
N LYS A 133 18.28 -21.85 1.37
CA LYS A 133 19.67 -21.47 1.10
C LYS A 133 19.77 -20.00 0.69
N PRO A 134 20.93 -19.36 0.92
CA PRO A 134 21.16 -18.00 0.45
C PRO A 134 20.88 -17.87 -1.05
N GLY A 135 20.12 -16.82 -1.42
CA GLY A 135 19.80 -16.47 -2.79
C GLY A 135 18.48 -17.05 -3.32
N VAL A 136 17.85 -18.02 -2.65
CA VAL A 136 16.63 -18.64 -3.15
C VAL A 136 15.47 -17.65 -3.31
N ALA A 137 15.30 -16.73 -2.38
CA ALA A 137 14.28 -15.68 -2.51
C ALA A 137 14.55 -14.79 -3.72
N ALA A 138 15.82 -14.44 -3.97
CA ALA A 138 16.20 -13.71 -5.18
C ALA A 138 15.84 -14.47 -6.45
N ASP A 139 16.14 -15.78 -6.50
CA ASP A 139 15.79 -16.63 -7.65
C ASP A 139 14.26 -16.69 -7.89
N VAL A 140 13.45 -16.64 -6.82
CA VAL A 140 11.98 -16.62 -6.92
C VAL A 140 11.49 -15.29 -7.48
N PHE A 141 12.02 -14.17 -7.01
CA PHE A 141 11.53 -12.83 -7.36
C PHE A 141 12.19 -12.23 -8.60
N GLU A 142 13.37 -12.71 -9.03
CA GLU A 142 14.05 -12.24 -10.25
C GLU A 142 13.16 -12.30 -11.50
N PRO A 143 12.49 -13.41 -11.84
CA PRO A 143 11.62 -13.47 -13.01
C PRO A 143 10.40 -12.56 -12.89
N LEU A 144 9.86 -12.34 -11.68
CA LEU A 144 8.75 -11.43 -11.46
C LEU A 144 9.17 -9.98 -11.72
N SER A 145 10.31 -9.57 -11.17
CA SER A 145 10.88 -8.24 -11.38
C SER A 145 11.16 -7.95 -12.86
N LYS A 146 11.77 -8.89 -13.58
CA LYS A 146 12.02 -8.76 -15.04
C LYS A 146 10.76 -8.61 -15.87
N ASN A 147 9.63 -9.11 -15.38
CA ASN A 147 8.32 -8.99 -16.03
C ASN A 147 7.43 -7.91 -15.41
N GLN A 148 8.02 -6.99 -14.61
CA GLN A 148 7.32 -5.86 -13.98
C GLN A 148 6.14 -6.27 -13.09
N ILE A 149 6.18 -7.46 -12.50
CA ILE A 149 5.20 -7.93 -11.54
C ILE A 149 5.61 -7.45 -10.15
N ASN A 150 4.80 -6.58 -9.57
CA ASN A 150 5.01 -6.10 -8.22
C ASN A 150 4.59 -7.14 -7.19
N VAL A 151 5.43 -7.29 -6.17
CA VAL A 151 5.19 -8.11 -4.98
C VAL A 151 5.08 -7.17 -3.80
N ASP A 152 4.08 -7.40 -2.93
CA ASP A 152 3.84 -6.53 -1.78
C ASP A 152 4.23 -7.23 -0.47
N MET A 153 3.36 -8.06 0.10
CA MET A 153 3.70 -8.79 1.33
C MET A 153 4.57 -10.00 1.00
N VAL A 154 5.66 -10.18 1.75
CA VAL A 154 6.51 -11.38 1.66
C VAL A 154 6.70 -11.96 3.05
N ILE A 155 6.36 -13.24 3.22
CA ILE A 155 6.46 -13.96 4.48
C ILE A 155 7.22 -15.25 4.22
N GLN A 156 8.28 -15.48 4.98
CA GLN A 156 9.08 -16.68 4.93
C GLN A 156 9.04 -17.39 6.28
N ASN A 157 8.67 -18.67 6.28
CA ASN A 157 8.65 -19.50 7.47
C ASN A 157 9.62 -20.65 7.32
N ILE A 158 10.52 -20.84 8.28
CA ILE A 158 11.48 -21.94 8.29
C ILE A 158 10.76 -23.22 8.73
N SER A 159 10.97 -24.32 8.00
CA SER A 159 10.48 -25.64 8.41
C SER A 159 11.19 -26.17 9.66
N THR A 160 10.56 -27.11 10.33
CA THR A 160 11.07 -27.72 11.58
C THR A 160 12.43 -28.39 11.44
N ASP A 161 12.80 -28.85 10.26
CA ASP A 161 14.11 -29.49 9.96
C ASP A 161 15.20 -28.50 9.55
N GLY A 162 14.84 -27.18 9.41
CA GLY A 162 15.77 -26.12 9.01
C GLY A 162 16.32 -26.24 7.59
N LYS A 163 15.78 -27.16 6.75
CA LYS A 163 16.27 -27.40 5.39
C LYS A 163 15.38 -26.81 4.31
N LYS A 164 14.15 -26.54 4.67
CA LYS A 164 13.13 -25.99 3.77
C LYS A 164 12.48 -24.78 4.38
N THR A 165 11.89 -23.97 3.54
CA THR A 165 11.12 -22.79 3.90
C THR A 165 9.84 -22.75 3.11
N ASP A 166 8.79 -22.19 3.70
CA ASP A 166 7.59 -21.82 2.95
C ASP A 166 7.65 -20.33 2.66
N LEU A 167 7.52 -19.98 1.40
CA LEU A 167 7.55 -18.60 0.94
C LEU A 167 6.16 -18.19 0.47
N THR A 168 5.53 -17.27 1.20
CA THR A 168 4.23 -16.69 0.84
C THR A 168 4.44 -15.23 0.42
N PHE A 169 3.79 -14.84 -0.66
CA PHE A 169 3.78 -13.44 -1.09
C PHE A 169 2.44 -13.07 -1.73
N THR A 170 2.18 -11.76 -1.83
CA THR A 170 1.02 -11.22 -2.52
C THR A 170 1.43 -10.44 -3.76
N THR A 171 0.57 -10.51 -4.77
CA THR A 171 0.68 -9.72 -6.01
C THR A 171 -0.72 -9.27 -6.45
N LYS A 172 -0.81 -8.43 -7.47
CA LYS A 172 -2.11 -8.07 -8.02
C LYS A 172 -2.80 -9.28 -8.64
N ARG A 173 -4.12 -9.37 -8.47
CA ARG A 173 -4.94 -10.48 -8.97
C ARG A 173 -4.74 -10.73 -10.46
N GLN A 174 -4.65 -9.68 -11.27
CA GLN A 174 -4.41 -9.77 -12.70
C GLN A 174 -3.06 -10.42 -13.06
N ASP A 175 -2.05 -10.30 -12.20
CA ASP A 175 -0.68 -10.75 -12.45
C ASP A 175 -0.40 -12.17 -11.90
N CYS A 176 -1.27 -12.70 -11.05
CA CYS A 176 -1.03 -13.93 -10.28
C CYS A 176 -0.79 -15.17 -11.16
N LYS A 177 -1.52 -15.32 -12.27
CA LYS A 177 -1.35 -16.45 -13.20
C LYS A 177 -0.01 -16.37 -13.92
N ASN A 178 0.37 -15.16 -14.35
CA ASN A 178 1.67 -14.94 -14.99
C ASN A 178 2.81 -15.18 -13.99
N ALA A 179 2.70 -14.68 -12.76
CA ALA A 179 3.66 -14.90 -11.70
C ALA A 179 3.91 -16.40 -11.47
N ILE A 180 2.85 -17.21 -11.36
CA ILE A 180 2.97 -18.66 -11.21
C ILE A 180 3.63 -19.32 -12.42
N SER A 181 3.27 -18.89 -13.63
CA SER A 181 3.88 -19.44 -14.85
C SER A 181 5.39 -19.19 -14.89
N LEU A 182 5.82 -17.98 -14.54
CA LEU A 182 7.24 -17.60 -14.48
C LEU A 182 7.99 -18.40 -13.43
N ILE A 183 7.41 -18.60 -12.25
CA ILE A 183 8.02 -19.42 -11.18
C ILE A 183 8.15 -20.88 -11.62
N LYS A 184 7.09 -21.45 -12.21
CA LYS A 184 7.09 -22.85 -12.69
C LYS A 184 8.12 -23.09 -13.81
N SER A 185 8.38 -22.11 -14.65
CA SER A 185 9.35 -22.20 -15.73
C SER A 185 10.80 -22.06 -15.27
N ASN A 186 11.03 -21.51 -14.08
CA ASN A 186 12.37 -21.29 -13.54
C ASN A 186 12.92 -22.56 -12.87
N LYS A 187 13.77 -23.30 -13.60
CA LYS A 187 14.38 -24.56 -13.13
C LYS A 187 15.35 -24.40 -11.94
N LYS A 188 15.74 -23.16 -11.58
CA LYS A 188 16.61 -22.90 -10.43
C LYS A 188 15.86 -23.02 -9.12
N ILE A 189 14.54 -22.84 -9.12
CA ILE A 189 13.69 -22.86 -7.93
C ILE A 189 13.21 -24.30 -7.71
N LYS A 190 13.63 -24.88 -6.58
CA LYS A 190 13.12 -26.17 -6.12
C LYS A 190 12.09 -25.94 -5.03
N TYR A 191 10.88 -26.42 -5.23
CA TYR A 191 9.78 -26.36 -4.28
C TYR A 191 8.90 -27.62 -4.42
N GLU A 192 8.12 -27.93 -3.41
CA GLU A 192 7.23 -29.11 -3.45
C GLU A 192 5.90 -28.79 -4.11
N LYS A 193 5.28 -27.70 -3.71
CA LYS A 193 3.94 -27.29 -4.19
C LYS A 193 3.83 -25.77 -4.29
N VAL A 194 2.96 -25.33 -5.20
CA VAL A 194 2.55 -23.93 -5.29
C VAL A 194 1.03 -23.84 -5.10
N TYR A 195 0.61 -22.93 -4.24
CA TYR A 195 -0.80 -22.62 -3.97
C TYR A 195 -1.10 -21.20 -4.40
N LEU A 196 -2.25 -21.02 -5.01
CA LEU A 196 -2.84 -19.73 -5.34
C LEU A 196 -4.17 -19.59 -4.61
N ASN A 197 -4.33 -18.47 -3.92
CA ASN A 197 -5.64 -17.99 -3.49
C ASN A 197 -5.83 -16.57 -4.06
N ASP A 198 -6.68 -16.45 -5.06
CA ASP A 198 -7.03 -15.20 -5.74
C ASP A 198 -8.37 -14.61 -5.25
N LYS A 199 -8.96 -15.23 -4.22
CA LYS A 199 -10.17 -14.76 -3.53
C LYS A 199 -9.79 -14.26 -2.14
N VAL A 200 -8.96 -13.25 -2.09
CA VAL A 200 -8.49 -12.64 -0.85
C VAL A 200 -8.70 -11.14 -0.87
N SER A 201 -8.90 -10.59 0.31
CA SER A 201 -8.89 -9.14 0.55
C SER A 201 -7.76 -8.77 1.49
N LYS A 202 -7.12 -7.64 1.24
CA LYS A 202 -6.14 -7.05 2.13
C LYS A 202 -6.78 -5.90 2.90
N ILE A 203 -6.68 -5.93 4.22
CA ILE A 203 -7.09 -4.86 5.12
C ILE A 203 -5.85 -4.32 5.80
N SER A 204 -5.72 -3.00 5.83
CA SER A 204 -4.57 -2.34 6.44
C SER A 204 -5.02 -1.17 7.30
N ILE A 205 -4.46 -1.06 8.48
CA ILE A 205 -4.53 0.14 9.29
C ILE A 205 -3.22 0.90 9.16
N VAL A 206 -3.31 2.22 9.06
CA VAL A 206 -2.18 3.13 8.90
C VAL A 206 -2.25 4.21 9.98
N GLY A 207 -1.11 4.54 10.57
CA GLY A 207 -1.01 5.62 11.54
C GLY A 207 0.37 5.70 12.18
N ALA A 208 1.03 6.85 12.06
CA ALA A 208 2.34 7.07 12.68
C ALA A 208 2.26 7.07 14.23
N GLY A 209 1.10 7.39 14.81
CA GLY A 209 0.87 7.30 16.24
C GLY A 209 0.91 5.86 16.81
N MET A 210 0.92 4.84 15.95
CA MET A 210 1.03 3.43 16.40
C MET A 210 2.37 3.13 17.06
N VAL A 211 3.44 3.79 16.64
CA VAL A 211 4.80 3.64 17.21
C VAL A 211 4.79 3.86 18.73
N ALA A 212 4.05 4.86 19.17
CA ALA A 212 3.97 5.24 20.58
C ALA A 212 2.80 4.60 21.33
N THR A 213 1.99 3.76 20.68
CA THR A 213 0.75 3.22 21.26
C THR A 213 0.75 1.70 21.27
N PRO A 214 1.18 1.05 22.37
CA PRO A 214 1.13 -0.40 22.51
C PRO A 214 -0.30 -0.95 22.38
N GLY A 215 -0.42 -2.15 21.82
CA GLY A 215 -1.68 -2.90 21.79
C GLY A 215 -2.58 -2.63 20.59
N ILE A 216 -2.20 -1.79 19.64
CA ILE A 216 -2.99 -1.56 18.41
C ILE A 216 -3.13 -2.86 17.58
N THR A 217 -2.05 -3.62 17.43
CA THR A 217 -2.06 -4.93 16.78
C THR A 217 -3.08 -5.87 17.43
N TYR A 218 -3.07 -5.96 18.77
CA TYR A 218 -4.04 -6.76 19.52
C TYR A 218 -5.48 -6.32 19.25
N LYS A 219 -5.76 -5.00 19.28
CA LYS A 219 -7.09 -4.46 19.03
C LYS A 219 -7.59 -4.82 17.63
N MET A 220 -6.75 -4.67 16.61
CA MET A 220 -7.11 -5.06 15.24
C MET A 220 -7.44 -6.56 15.15
N PHE A 221 -6.58 -7.41 15.69
CA PHE A 221 -6.79 -8.86 15.62
C PHE A 221 -8.00 -9.30 16.43
N ARG A 222 -8.24 -8.67 17.57
CA ARG A 222 -9.42 -8.93 18.40
C ARG A 222 -10.72 -8.57 17.67
N SER A 223 -10.76 -7.39 17.03
CA SER A 223 -11.92 -6.98 16.23
C SER A 223 -12.23 -7.95 15.09
N LEU A 224 -11.20 -8.44 14.39
CA LEU A 224 -11.40 -9.45 13.34
C LEU A 224 -11.92 -10.79 13.91
N ALA A 225 -11.37 -11.20 15.06
CA ALA A 225 -11.79 -12.43 15.70
C ALA A 225 -13.25 -12.37 16.22
N GLU A 226 -13.69 -11.22 16.74
CA GLU A 226 -15.07 -10.98 17.17
C GLU A 226 -16.08 -11.08 16.02
N GLU A 227 -15.66 -10.71 14.81
CA GLU A 227 -16.43 -10.87 13.58
C GLU A 227 -16.21 -12.25 12.90
N ASN A 228 -15.52 -13.17 13.57
CA ASN A 228 -15.19 -14.50 13.05
C ASN A 228 -14.40 -14.48 11.73
N ILE A 229 -13.56 -13.46 11.53
CA ILE A 229 -12.71 -13.30 10.34
C ILE A 229 -11.33 -13.88 10.62
N ASN A 230 -10.93 -14.90 9.84
CA ASN A 230 -9.62 -15.52 9.95
C ASN A 230 -8.57 -14.77 9.12
N MET A 231 -7.36 -14.66 9.64
CA MET A 231 -6.23 -14.02 8.98
C MET A 231 -5.35 -15.07 8.31
N LEU A 232 -5.12 -14.93 7.00
CA LEU A 232 -4.30 -15.82 6.17
C LEU A 232 -2.82 -15.42 6.11
N ALA A 233 -2.54 -14.15 6.32
CA ALA A 233 -1.20 -13.58 6.36
C ALA A 233 -1.23 -12.25 7.11
N ILE A 234 -0.12 -11.90 7.74
CA ILE A 234 0.04 -10.69 8.53
C ILE A 234 1.37 -10.05 8.15
N SER A 235 1.39 -8.74 7.98
CA SER A 235 2.60 -7.94 7.82
C SER A 235 2.48 -6.67 8.65
N THR A 236 3.54 -6.33 9.36
CA THR A 236 3.58 -5.14 10.22
C THR A 236 4.79 -4.29 9.93
N SER A 237 4.63 -2.98 10.00
CA SER A 237 5.70 -2.01 10.06
C SER A 237 5.42 -1.02 11.21
N GLU A 238 6.25 0.00 11.36
CA GLU A 238 6.06 1.02 12.40
C GLU A 238 4.73 1.77 12.26
N ILE A 239 4.32 2.06 11.03
CA ILE A 239 3.15 2.90 10.74
C ILE A 239 2.02 2.14 10.02
N LYS A 240 2.16 0.81 9.80
CA LYS A 240 1.17 0.01 9.07
C LYS A 240 1.06 -1.40 9.61
N ILE A 241 -0.17 -1.90 9.73
CA ILE A 241 -0.47 -3.31 9.95
C ILE A 241 -1.41 -3.76 8.86
N SER A 242 -1.01 -4.80 8.12
CA SER A 242 -1.80 -5.37 7.03
C SER A 242 -2.12 -6.83 7.31
N VAL A 243 -3.33 -7.23 7.00
CA VAL A 243 -3.77 -8.63 7.05
C VAL A 243 -4.39 -9.02 5.72
N ILE A 244 -4.18 -10.27 5.34
CA ILE A 244 -4.90 -10.93 4.26
C ILE A 244 -5.99 -11.79 4.87
N ILE A 245 -7.19 -11.67 4.38
CA ILE A 245 -8.36 -12.45 4.77
C ILE A 245 -9.02 -13.07 3.53
N ASP A 246 -9.86 -14.07 3.71
CA ASP A 246 -10.71 -14.56 2.63
C ASP A 246 -11.75 -13.51 2.24
N GLU A 247 -12.19 -13.56 0.97
CA GLU A 247 -13.15 -12.62 0.39
C GLU A 247 -14.62 -12.96 0.76
#